data_31edea691dcb8faeb20728df5c9bc56a
#
_entry.id   31edea691dcb8faeb20728df5c9bc56a
#
_cell.length_a   1.000
_cell.length_b   1.000
_cell.length_c   1.000
_cell.angle_alpha   90.00
_cell.angle_beta   90.00
_cell.angle_gamma   90.00
#
_symmetry.space_group_name_H-M   'P 1'
#
loop_
_entity.id
_entity.type
_entity.pdbx_description
1 polymer ?
#
loop_
_entity_poly.entity_id
_entity_poly.type
_entity_poly.pdbx_seq_one_letter_code
_entity_poly.pdbx_strand_id
1 'polypeptide(L)'
;ISEHSKDSFLETVYQAKNNQTGEIINDFRCKTPIDIVHYPVKDYEPDNVELDLEYDFNFLCVAQVSPRKNMGDTIKWFVEEFFDQKVGLVAKITTINNSIPDRLHTSLIVKQILNEYPDRKCKVYLLHGDMTDEEIHSLYLHKKLNAFVSLPHGEGFGLPLFEAAYSGMP
;
A
#
# COMPACT_ATOMS: atom_id res chain seq x y z
N ILE A 1 13.33 -11.17 -6.36
CA ILE A 1 12.97 -11.81 -5.08
C ILE A 1 13.99 -11.44 -4.01
N SER A 2 13.65 -11.59 -2.71
CA SER A 2 14.56 -11.36 -1.59
C SER A 2 15.43 -12.59 -1.29
N GLU A 3 16.49 -12.41 -0.50
CA GLU A 3 17.28 -13.53 0.04
C GLU A 3 16.40 -14.49 0.83
N HIS A 4 15.55 -13.97 1.70
CA HIS A 4 14.59 -14.78 2.45
C HIS A 4 13.71 -15.65 1.54
N SER A 5 13.21 -15.11 0.42
CA SER A 5 12.43 -15.91 -0.54
C SER A 5 13.27 -16.98 -1.22
N LYS A 6 14.52 -16.66 -1.59
CA LYS A 6 15.47 -17.61 -2.17
C LYS A 6 15.75 -18.76 -1.20
N ASP A 7 16.07 -18.44 0.04
CA ASP A 7 16.36 -19.44 1.07
C ASP A 7 15.14 -20.32 1.35
N SER A 8 13.95 -19.71 1.43
CA SER A 8 12.69 -20.44 1.60
C SER A 8 12.46 -21.47 0.48
N PHE A 9 12.76 -21.10 -0.78
CA PHE A 9 12.64 -22.05 -1.89
C PHE A 9 13.68 -23.18 -1.85
N LEU A 10 14.92 -22.88 -1.48
CA LEU A 10 16.03 -23.84 -1.49
C LEU A 10 16.01 -24.78 -0.28
N GLU A 11 15.58 -24.27 0.88
CA GLU A 11 15.58 -25.04 2.14
C GLU A 11 14.31 -25.85 2.35
N THR A 12 13.18 -25.46 1.70
CA THR A 12 11.93 -26.18 1.87
C THR A 12 11.96 -27.56 1.22
N VAL A 13 11.61 -28.56 2.00
CA VAL A 13 11.50 -29.95 1.57
C VAL A 13 10.03 -30.36 1.57
N TYR A 14 9.57 -30.86 0.47
CA TYR A 14 8.20 -31.35 0.30
C TYR A 14 8.15 -32.86 0.11
N GLN A 15 7.03 -33.45 0.49
CA GLN A 15 6.63 -34.76 0.00
C GLN A 15 5.71 -34.56 -1.21
N ALA A 16 6.07 -35.13 -2.35
CA ALA A 16 5.25 -35.14 -3.56
C ALA A 16 4.76 -36.54 -3.90
N LYS A 17 3.54 -36.63 -4.41
CA LYS A 17 2.98 -37.88 -4.89
C LYS A 17 2.66 -37.75 -6.38
N ASN A 18 3.19 -38.68 -7.18
CA ASN A 18 2.80 -38.78 -8.58
C ASN A 18 1.38 -39.38 -8.66
N ASN A 19 0.44 -38.58 -9.15
CA ASN A 19 -0.98 -39.00 -9.20
C ASN A 19 -1.25 -40.14 -10.22
N GLN A 20 -0.36 -40.36 -11.19
CA GLN A 20 -0.50 -41.42 -12.21
C GLN A 20 0.10 -42.74 -11.75
N THR A 21 1.28 -42.70 -11.12
CA THR A 21 2.02 -43.91 -10.72
C THR A 21 1.84 -44.26 -9.25
N GLY A 22 1.38 -43.32 -8.43
CA GLY A 22 1.28 -43.49 -6.98
C GLY A 22 2.63 -43.34 -6.24
N GLU A 23 3.72 -43.13 -6.94
CA GLU A 23 5.06 -42.99 -6.38
C GLU A 23 5.15 -41.76 -5.44
N ILE A 24 5.80 -42.00 -4.30
CA ILE A 24 6.03 -40.95 -3.28
C ILE A 24 7.49 -40.52 -3.32
N ILE A 25 7.72 -39.23 -3.51
CA ILE A 25 9.04 -38.59 -3.45
C ILE A 25 9.12 -37.84 -2.12
N ASN A 26 9.93 -38.31 -1.19
CA ASN A 26 10.04 -37.75 0.16
C ASN A 26 11.02 -36.58 0.28
N ASP A 27 11.79 -36.26 -0.74
CA ASP A 27 12.79 -35.19 -0.75
C ASP A 27 12.61 -34.34 -2.01
N PHE A 28 11.40 -33.82 -2.17
CA PHE A 28 11.09 -32.96 -3.30
C PHE A 28 11.51 -31.51 -2.97
N ARG A 29 12.59 -31.06 -3.60
CA ARG A 29 13.19 -29.74 -3.39
C ARG A 29 13.35 -28.98 -4.69
N CYS A 30 13.43 -27.67 -4.58
CA CYS A 30 13.89 -26.83 -5.68
C CYS A 30 15.38 -27.13 -5.96
N LYS A 31 15.69 -27.62 -7.17
CA LYS A 31 17.04 -27.87 -7.66
C LYS A 31 17.50 -26.83 -8.69
N THR A 32 16.60 -25.93 -9.08
CA THR A 32 16.88 -24.87 -10.03
C THR A 32 17.73 -23.79 -9.34
N PRO A 33 18.85 -23.34 -9.95
CA PRO A 33 19.59 -22.20 -9.45
C PRO A 33 18.67 -20.97 -9.35
N ILE A 34 18.76 -20.26 -8.24
CA ILE A 34 17.95 -19.06 -7.97
C ILE A 34 18.90 -17.90 -7.69
N ASP A 35 18.81 -16.85 -8.51
CA ASP A 35 19.51 -15.60 -8.29
C ASP A 35 18.53 -14.51 -7.83
N ILE A 36 19.07 -13.55 -7.06
CA ILE A 36 18.31 -12.44 -6.55
C ILE A 36 18.41 -11.28 -7.54
N VAL A 37 17.26 -10.81 -7.99
CA VAL A 37 17.14 -9.55 -8.73
C VAL A 37 16.28 -8.63 -7.90
N HIS A 38 16.86 -7.52 -7.46
CA HIS A 38 16.14 -6.50 -6.70
C HIS A 38 15.13 -5.77 -7.58
N TYR A 39 14.11 -5.19 -6.95
CA TYR A 39 13.15 -4.36 -7.65
C TYR A 39 13.86 -3.18 -8.31
N PRO A 40 13.60 -2.90 -9.58
CA PRO A 40 14.15 -1.72 -10.23
C PRO A 40 13.54 -0.46 -9.63
N VAL A 41 14.37 0.55 -9.49
CA VAL A 41 13.92 1.92 -9.22
C VAL A 41 13.88 2.64 -10.55
N LYS A 42 12.83 3.43 -10.74
CA LYS A 42 12.70 4.31 -11.89
C LYS A 42 12.52 5.74 -11.38
N ASP A 43 13.35 6.62 -11.88
CA ASP A 43 13.17 8.05 -11.66
C ASP A 43 12.10 8.58 -12.61
N TYR A 44 11.21 9.40 -12.07
CA TYR A 44 10.16 10.06 -12.83
C TYR A 44 10.33 11.58 -12.71
N GLU A 45 10.08 12.29 -13.78
CA GLU A 45 9.95 13.75 -13.70
C GLU A 45 8.65 14.09 -12.97
N PRO A 46 8.69 14.95 -11.96
CA PRO A 46 7.50 15.34 -11.22
C PRO A 46 6.49 16.06 -12.12
N ASP A 47 5.23 15.68 -11.99
CA ASP A 47 4.10 16.37 -12.61
C ASP A 47 3.46 17.33 -11.60
N ASN A 48 2.63 18.26 -12.08
CA ASN A 48 1.91 19.20 -11.23
C ASN A 48 0.63 18.54 -10.70
N VAL A 49 0.67 18.03 -9.47
CA VAL A 49 -0.50 17.50 -8.76
C VAL A 49 -1.01 18.54 -7.77
N GLU A 50 -2.19 19.10 -8.04
CA GLU A 50 -2.84 20.03 -7.13
C GLU A 50 -3.76 19.28 -6.16
N LEU A 51 -3.55 19.49 -4.85
CA LEU A 51 -4.36 18.93 -3.78
C LEU A 51 -4.96 20.06 -2.94
N ASP A 52 -6.29 20.08 -2.84
CA ASP A 52 -7.01 21.00 -1.96
C ASP A 52 -6.98 20.46 -0.51
N LEU A 53 -5.91 20.78 0.21
CA LEU A 53 -5.67 20.34 1.58
C LEU A 53 -5.76 21.53 2.55
N GLU A 54 -6.63 21.39 3.55
CA GLU A 54 -6.87 22.41 4.57
C GLU A 54 -5.64 22.63 5.47
N TYR A 55 -4.88 21.55 5.74
CA TYR A 55 -3.72 21.61 6.63
C TYR A 55 -2.40 21.50 5.88
N ASP A 56 -1.36 22.04 6.48
CA ASP A 56 -0.01 22.04 5.90
C ASP A 56 0.76 20.74 6.22
N PHE A 57 0.31 19.98 7.22
CA PHE A 57 0.88 18.66 7.53
C PHE A 57 -0.15 17.57 7.24
N ASN A 58 0.21 16.70 6.29
CA ASN A 58 -0.62 15.57 5.95
C ASN A 58 0.22 14.32 5.75
N PHE A 59 -0.36 13.19 6.14
CA PHE A 59 0.14 11.86 5.82
C PHE A 59 -0.36 11.41 4.45
N LEU A 60 0.41 10.57 3.78
CA LEU A 60 0.02 9.89 2.55
C LEU A 60 -0.08 8.39 2.81
N CYS A 61 -1.14 7.76 2.30
CA CYS A 61 -1.27 6.32 2.20
C CYS A 61 -1.67 5.93 0.77
N VAL A 62 -0.97 4.97 0.17
CA VAL A 62 -1.24 4.47 -1.19
C VAL A 62 -1.49 2.97 -1.14
N ALA A 63 -2.70 2.53 -1.46
CA ALA A 63 -3.04 1.12 -1.44
C ALA A 63 -4.31 0.79 -2.25
N GLN A 64 -4.40 -0.46 -2.71
CA GLN A 64 -5.69 -1.03 -3.09
C GLN A 64 -6.36 -1.61 -1.83
N VAL A 65 -7.62 -1.30 -1.60
CA VAL A 65 -8.37 -1.78 -0.43
C VAL A 65 -8.52 -3.30 -0.50
N SER A 66 -7.99 -3.97 0.49
CA SER A 66 -8.12 -5.42 0.68
C SER A 66 -7.92 -5.75 2.16
N PRO A 67 -8.36 -6.93 2.64
CA PRO A 67 -8.10 -7.35 4.04
C PRO A 67 -6.61 -7.27 4.41
N ARG A 68 -5.73 -7.69 3.50
CA ARG A 68 -4.28 -7.66 3.73
C ARG A 68 -3.72 -6.22 3.88
N LYS A 69 -4.27 -5.26 3.14
CA LYS A 69 -3.81 -3.85 3.17
C LYS A 69 -4.35 -3.07 4.37
N ASN A 70 -5.31 -3.61 5.08
CA ASN A 70 -5.82 -3.11 6.36
C ASN A 70 -6.22 -1.62 6.35
N MET A 71 -6.81 -1.16 5.26
CA MET A 71 -7.12 0.27 5.08
C MET A 71 -8.19 0.79 6.04
N GLY A 72 -9.14 -0.06 6.43
CA GLY A 72 -10.18 0.30 7.40
C GLY A 72 -9.58 0.71 8.74
N ASP A 73 -8.74 -0.17 9.32
CA ASP A 73 -8.09 0.12 10.60
C ASP A 73 -7.03 1.22 10.45
N THR A 74 -6.34 1.32 9.32
CA THR A 74 -5.38 2.41 9.08
C THR A 74 -6.07 3.77 9.19
N ILE A 75 -7.24 3.95 8.57
CA ILE A 75 -8.02 5.19 8.67
C ILE A 75 -8.55 5.39 10.08
N LYS A 76 -9.08 4.35 10.71
CA LYS A 76 -9.61 4.39 12.06
C LYS A 76 -8.53 4.81 13.07
N TRP A 77 -7.39 4.13 13.10
CA TRP A 77 -6.29 4.44 14.01
C TRP A 77 -5.68 5.82 13.75
N PHE A 78 -5.61 6.25 12.49
CA PHE A 78 -5.22 7.63 12.19
C PHE A 78 -6.18 8.63 12.84
N VAL A 79 -7.49 8.42 12.73
CA VAL A 79 -8.48 9.32 13.31
C VAL A 79 -8.44 9.28 14.83
N GLU A 80 -8.26 8.12 15.45
CA GLU A 80 -8.14 7.97 16.91
C GLU A 80 -6.89 8.67 17.46
N GLU A 81 -5.73 8.49 16.82
CA GLU A 81 -4.46 9.08 17.24
C GLU A 81 -4.44 10.59 17.07
N PHE A 82 -4.98 11.08 15.96
CA PHE A 82 -4.92 12.51 15.64
C PHE A 82 -6.25 13.26 15.83
N PHE A 83 -7.16 12.71 16.63
CA PHE A 83 -8.54 13.19 16.78
C PHE A 83 -8.63 14.71 16.98
N ASP A 84 -7.84 15.27 17.88
CA ASP A 84 -7.82 16.70 18.25
C ASP A 84 -6.78 17.53 17.51
N GLN A 85 -6.09 16.96 16.53
CA GLN A 85 -4.98 17.62 15.82
C GLN A 85 -5.40 18.12 14.44
N LYS A 86 -4.81 19.24 14.01
CA LYS A 86 -5.00 19.80 12.66
C LYS A 86 -4.03 19.18 11.67
N VAL A 87 -4.21 17.90 11.40
CA VAL A 87 -3.45 17.11 10.43
C VAL A 87 -4.39 16.37 9.49
N GLY A 88 -3.89 16.00 8.31
CA GLY A 88 -4.67 15.25 7.32
C GLY A 88 -4.09 13.89 6.99
N LEU A 89 -4.93 13.01 6.46
CA LEU A 89 -4.56 11.76 5.79
C LEU A 89 -5.07 11.83 4.35
N VAL A 90 -4.18 11.84 3.39
CA VAL A 90 -4.53 11.64 1.98
C VAL A 90 -4.45 10.13 1.70
N ALA A 91 -5.62 9.53 1.52
CA ALA A 91 -5.75 8.12 1.21
C ALA A 91 -5.94 7.95 -0.31
N LYS A 92 -4.84 7.65 -1.03
CA LYS A 92 -4.86 7.26 -2.44
C LYS A 92 -5.24 5.79 -2.53
N ILE A 93 -6.53 5.53 -2.58
CA ILE A 93 -7.08 4.17 -2.49
C ILE A 93 -8.17 3.90 -3.52
N THR A 94 -8.26 2.63 -3.95
CA THR A 94 -9.33 2.08 -4.77
C THR A 94 -9.79 0.76 -4.18
N THR A 95 -11.03 0.36 -4.40
CA THR A 95 -11.52 -0.95 -3.93
C THR A 95 -11.29 -2.03 -5.00
N ILE A 96 -11.83 -1.84 -6.19
CA ILE A 96 -11.73 -2.83 -7.29
C ILE A 96 -10.97 -2.25 -8.49
N ASN A 97 -11.36 -1.04 -8.89
CA ASN A 97 -10.81 -0.35 -10.06
C ASN A 97 -10.96 1.17 -9.88
N ASN A 98 -10.69 1.95 -10.91
CA ASN A 98 -10.75 3.41 -10.84
C ASN A 98 -12.05 4.00 -11.44
N SER A 99 -13.12 3.21 -11.53
CA SER A 99 -14.40 3.66 -12.05
C SER A 99 -15.18 4.58 -11.10
N ILE A 100 -16.16 5.31 -11.62
CA ILE A 100 -17.05 6.14 -10.82
C ILE A 100 -17.85 5.32 -9.78
N PRO A 101 -18.42 4.13 -10.10
CA PRO A 101 -19.07 3.29 -9.10
C PRO A 101 -18.12 2.85 -7.98
N ASP A 102 -16.87 2.50 -8.31
CA ASP A 102 -15.87 2.15 -7.31
C ASP A 102 -15.52 3.33 -6.40
N ARG A 103 -15.38 4.54 -6.96
CA ARG A 103 -15.20 5.76 -6.19
C ARG A 103 -16.33 6.00 -5.18
N LEU A 104 -17.58 5.83 -5.62
CA LEU A 104 -18.74 5.98 -4.75
C LEU A 104 -18.70 4.94 -3.63
N HIS A 105 -18.42 3.68 -3.96
CA HIS A 105 -18.31 2.60 -2.98
C HIS A 105 -17.19 2.87 -1.96
N THR A 106 -16.00 3.20 -2.44
CA THR A 106 -14.84 3.54 -1.58
C THR A 106 -15.16 4.73 -0.68
N SER A 107 -15.81 5.76 -1.22
CA SER A 107 -16.25 6.93 -0.44
C SER A 107 -17.25 6.57 0.66
N LEU A 108 -18.16 5.62 0.42
CA LEU A 108 -19.11 5.16 1.45
C LEU A 108 -18.40 4.43 2.59
N ILE A 109 -17.42 3.57 2.27
CA ILE A 109 -16.59 2.88 3.29
C ILE A 109 -15.89 3.90 4.18
N VAL A 110 -15.20 4.87 3.57
CA VAL A 110 -14.50 5.92 4.32
C VAL A 110 -15.48 6.73 5.18
N LYS A 111 -16.63 7.13 4.62
CA LYS A 111 -17.66 7.87 5.36
C LYS A 111 -18.22 7.09 6.55
N GLN A 112 -18.42 5.78 6.42
CA GLN A 112 -18.89 4.94 7.53
C GLN A 112 -17.93 5.00 8.72
N ILE A 113 -16.63 4.86 8.46
CA ILE A 113 -15.61 4.99 9.51
C ILE A 113 -15.64 6.38 10.14
N LEU A 114 -15.66 7.42 9.31
CA LEU A 114 -15.61 8.81 9.77
C LEU A 114 -16.86 9.25 10.55
N ASN A 115 -18.00 8.63 10.32
CA ASN A 115 -19.25 8.92 11.05
C ASN A 115 -19.19 8.48 12.52
N GLU A 116 -18.27 7.56 12.87
CA GLU A 116 -18.04 7.17 14.26
C GLU A 116 -17.31 8.27 15.05
N TYR A 117 -16.71 9.25 14.37
CA TYR A 117 -15.88 10.32 14.93
C TYR A 117 -16.32 11.72 14.47
N PRO A 118 -17.54 12.18 14.83
CA PRO A 118 -18.13 13.41 14.27
C PRO A 118 -17.36 14.69 14.62
N ASP A 119 -16.76 14.76 15.83
CA ASP A 119 -16.13 15.97 16.37
C ASP A 119 -14.62 16.04 16.12
N ARG A 120 -14.07 15.12 15.31
CA ARG A 120 -12.64 15.10 15.00
C ARG A 120 -12.17 16.38 14.29
N LYS A 121 -10.99 16.86 14.66
CA LYS A 121 -10.33 17.97 13.97
C LYS A 121 -9.49 17.49 12.78
N CYS A 122 -8.90 16.30 12.85
CA CYS A 122 -8.16 15.74 11.74
C CYS A 122 -9.05 15.51 10.51
N LYS A 123 -8.44 15.55 9.32
CA LYS A 123 -9.13 15.37 8.04
C LYS A 123 -8.69 14.08 7.35
N VAL A 124 -9.59 13.45 6.64
CA VAL A 124 -9.27 12.34 5.73
C VAL A 124 -9.76 12.71 4.34
N TYR A 125 -8.84 12.70 3.38
CA TYR A 125 -9.08 13.04 1.99
C TYR A 125 -9.00 11.76 1.15
N LEU A 126 -10.05 11.44 0.44
CA LEU A 126 -10.04 10.32 -0.51
C LEU A 126 -9.52 10.81 -1.86
N LEU A 127 -8.36 10.31 -2.26
CA LEU A 127 -7.83 10.46 -3.60
C LEU A 127 -8.09 9.16 -4.38
N HIS A 128 -9.02 9.20 -5.32
CA HIS A 128 -9.48 8.04 -6.08
C HIS A 128 -9.44 8.33 -7.57
N GLY A 129 -9.07 7.37 -8.37
CA GLY A 129 -8.96 7.47 -9.83
C GLY A 129 -7.60 6.98 -10.32
N ASP A 130 -7.45 6.87 -11.64
CA ASP A 130 -6.17 6.58 -12.26
C ASP A 130 -5.22 7.76 -12.06
N MET A 131 -3.96 7.43 -11.86
CA MET A 131 -2.84 8.36 -11.85
C MET A 131 -1.71 7.71 -12.63
N THR A 132 -0.96 8.50 -13.37
CA THR A 132 0.26 8.05 -14.03
C THR A 132 1.35 7.79 -12.97
N ASP A 133 2.43 7.14 -13.39
CA ASP A 133 3.58 6.91 -12.50
C ASP A 133 4.20 8.24 -12.06
N GLU A 134 4.24 9.24 -12.96
CA GLU A 134 4.72 10.61 -12.69
C GLU A 134 3.85 11.33 -11.66
N GLU A 135 2.53 11.20 -11.77
CA GLU A 135 1.59 11.77 -10.80
C GLU A 135 1.71 11.10 -9.42
N ILE A 136 1.83 9.77 -9.37
CA ILE A 136 2.06 9.05 -8.12
C ILE A 136 3.40 9.46 -7.49
N HIS A 137 4.48 9.55 -8.29
CA HIS A 137 5.77 10.02 -7.80
C HIS A 137 5.67 11.44 -7.23
N SER A 138 4.89 12.31 -7.88
CA SER A 138 4.67 13.68 -7.44
C SER A 138 3.94 13.80 -6.11
N LEU A 139 3.13 12.80 -5.72
CA LEU A 139 2.57 12.75 -4.38
C LEU A 139 3.67 12.60 -3.31
N TYR A 140 4.69 11.79 -3.56
CA TYR A 140 5.81 11.61 -2.61
C TYR A 140 6.68 12.87 -2.47
N LEU A 141 6.65 13.77 -3.45
CA LEU A 141 7.38 15.03 -3.44
C LEU A 141 6.52 16.24 -3.08
N HIS A 142 5.23 16.04 -2.85
CA HIS A 142 4.29 17.13 -2.64
C HIS A 142 4.52 17.82 -1.29
N LYS A 143 4.72 19.16 -1.30
CA LYS A 143 5.11 19.98 -0.15
C LYS A 143 4.18 19.91 1.08
N LYS A 144 2.91 19.53 0.89
CA LYS A 144 1.93 19.34 1.97
C LYS A 144 1.74 17.90 2.39
N LEU A 145 2.45 16.94 1.78
CA LEU A 145 2.47 15.54 2.18
C LEU A 145 3.83 15.26 2.85
N ASN A 146 3.81 15.01 4.14
CA ASN A 146 5.01 15.13 4.98
C ASN A 146 5.50 13.78 5.51
N ALA A 147 4.66 12.74 5.50
CA ALA A 147 5.04 11.41 5.90
C ALA A 147 4.16 10.35 5.22
N PHE A 148 4.74 9.19 4.95
CA PHE A 148 4.01 8.04 4.43
C PHE A 148 3.57 7.14 5.57
N VAL A 149 2.32 6.66 5.53
CA VAL A 149 1.80 5.71 6.52
C VAL A 149 1.28 4.45 5.83
N SER A 150 1.69 3.30 6.34
CA SER A 150 1.26 1.99 5.82
C SER A 150 1.20 0.99 6.96
N LEU A 151 0.02 0.43 7.24
CA LEU A 151 -0.22 -0.50 8.35
C LEU A 151 -0.85 -1.82 7.85
N PRO A 152 -0.29 -2.47 6.82
CA PRO A 152 -0.81 -3.72 6.30
C PRO A 152 -0.52 -4.89 7.25
N HIS A 153 -1.34 -5.93 7.19
CA HIS A 153 -1.04 -7.19 7.86
C HIS A 153 0.15 -7.93 7.24
N GLY A 154 0.52 -7.60 6.01
CA GLY A 154 1.68 -8.16 5.33
C GLY A 154 1.91 -7.55 3.96
N GLU A 155 3.17 -7.47 3.57
CA GLU A 155 3.62 -7.00 2.25
C GLU A 155 4.60 -7.99 1.65
N GLY A 156 4.52 -8.15 0.32
CA GLY A 156 5.54 -8.89 -0.41
C GLY A 156 6.83 -8.08 -0.54
N PHE A 157 6.72 -6.85 -1.05
CA PHE A 157 7.83 -5.90 -1.16
C PHE A 157 7.48 -4.56 -0.54
N GLY A 158 6.23 -4.13 -0.64
CA GLY A 158 5.80 -2.81 -0.15
C GLY A 158 6.21 -1.68 -1.10
N LEU A 159 5.95 -1.84 -2.41
CA LEU A 159 6.41 -0.90 -3.43
C LEU A 159 6.09 0.57 -3.10
N PRO A 160 4.86 0.95 -2.70
CA PRO A 160 4.58 2.34 -2.35
C PRO A 160 5.41 2.87 -1.17
N LEU A 161 5.69 2.03 -0.17
CA LEU A 161 6.55 2.39 0.96
C LEU A 161 8.00 2.59 0.50
N PHE A 162 8.48 1.71 -0.38
CA PHE A 162 9.81 1.81 -0.95
C PHE A 162 9.96 3.07 -1.82
N GLU A 163 8.98 3.38 -2.66
CA GLU A 163 8.95 4.58 -3.50
C GLU A 163 8.92 5.87 -2.66
N ALA A 164 8.10 5.90 -1.60
CA ALA A 164 8.07 7.01 -0.66
C ALA A 164 9.45 7.24 -0.01
N ALA A 165 10.06 6.18 0.52
CA ALA A 165 11.39 6.25 1.13
C ALA A 165 12.48 6.66 0.11
N TYR A 166 12.42 6.13 -1.11
CA TYR A 166 13.35 6.50 -2.19
C TYR A 166 13.23 7.98 -2.57
N SER A 167 12.01 8.52 -2.55
CA SER A 167 11.74 9.94 -2.79
C SER A 167 12.09 10.85 -1.61
N GLY A 168 12.59 10.29 -0.51
CA GLY A 168 12.95 11.03 0.70
C GLY A 168 11.78 11.40 1.61
N MET A 169 10.58 10.84 1.39
CA MET A 169 9.43 11.03 2.27
C MET A 169 9.60 10.12 3.51
N PRO A 170 9.51 10.67 4.74
CA PRO A 170 9.57 9.90 5.99
C PRO A 170 8.44 8.88 6.11
#